data_b78617e53bbf9738c27c0451b5ba1c9d
#
_entry.id   b78617e53bbf9738c27c0451b5ba1c9d
#
_cell.length_a   1.000
_cell.length_b   1.000
_cell.length_c   1.000
_cell.angle_alpha   90.00
_cell.angle_beta   90.00
_cell.angle_gamma   90.00
#
_symmetry.space_group_name_H-M   'P 1'
#
loop_
_entity.id
_entity.type
_entity.pdbx_description
1 polymer ?
#
loop_
_entity_poly.entity_id
_entity_poly.type
_entity_poly.pdbx_seq_one_letter_code
_entity_poly.pdbx_strand_id
1 'polypeptide(L)' 'MPSVVARRFAMGAALRAVSRDRAVVEVVDVDGHPATGTVDVVGSDHLELAEHAPDETRRSANVTGRLLVPFWSLASVRRL' A
#
# COMPACT_ATOMS: atom_id res chain seq x y z
N MET A 1 2.02 16.56 -18.53
CA MET A 1 2.15 15.27 -17.83
C MET A 1 3.18 15.42 -16.70
N PRO A 2 2.89 14.97 -15.49
CA PRO A 2 3.85 15.08 -14.42
C PRO A 2 5.09 14.21 -14.68
N SER A 3 6.23 14.66 -14.20
CA SER A 3 7.47 13.90 -14.27
C SER A 3 7.39 12.62 -13.41
N VAL A 4 8.30 11.69 -13.63
CA VAL A 4 8.38 10.48 -12.79
C VAL A 4 8.59 10.86 -11.32
N VAL A 5 9.42 11.88 -11.04
CA VAL A 5 9.65 12.36 -9.67
C VAL A 5 8.38 12.94 -9.08
N ALA A 6 7.65 13.76 -9.83
CA ALA A 6 6.39 14.37 -9.37
C ALA A 6 5.33 13.30 -9.07
N ARG A 7 5.22 12.27 -9.92
CA ARG A 7 4.29 11.16 -9.71
C ARG A 7 4.65 10.36 -8.47
N ARG A 8 5.93 10.10 -8.24
CA ARG A 8 6.41 9.40 -7.06
C ARG A 8 6.10 10.17 -5.78
N PHE A 9 6.30 11.48 -5.82
CA PHE A 9 6.00 12.37 -4.71
C PHE A 9 4.51 12.38 -4.38
N ALA A 10 3.66 12.53 -5.39
CA ALA A 10 2.21 12.55 -5.23
C ALA A 10 1.69 11.21 -4.70
N MET A 11 2.23 10.09 -5.22
CA MET A 11 1.88 8.75 -4.76
C MET A 11 2.27 8.56 -3.29
N GLY A 12 3.48 8.97 -2.90
CA GLY A 12 3.94 8.89 -1.52
C GLY A 12 3.03 9.68 -0.58
N ALA A 13 2.63 10.88 -0.95
CA ALA A 13 1.73 11.71 -0.15
C ALA A 13 0.36 11.06 0.03
N ALA A 14 -0.22 10.50 -1.06
CA ALA A 14 -1.50 9.78 -1.01
C ALA A 14 -1.41 8.53 -0.14
N LEU A 15 -0.35 7.77 -0.27
CA LEU A 15 -0.14 6.55 0.52
C LEU A 15 0.09 6.84 2.00
N ARG A 16 0.77 7.96 2.32
CA ARG A 16 0.94 8.38 3.71
C ARG A 16 -0.39 8.73 4.35
N ALA A 17 -1.31 9.35 3.62
CA ALA A 17 -2.66 9.61 4.09
C ALA A 17 -3.41 8.31 4.39
N VAL A 18 -3.36 7.35 3.49
CA VAL A 18 -3.95 6.01 3.66
C VAL A 18 -3.36 5.33 4.89
N SER A 19 -2.04 5.39 5.06
CA SER A 19 -1.34 4.79 6.20
C SER A 19 -1.75 5.46 7.51
N ARG A 20 -1.79 6.79 7.54
CA ARG A 20 -2.19 7.57 8.72
C ARG A 20 -3.61 7.25 9.15
N ASP A 21 -4.51 7.06 8.19
CA ASP A 21 -5.91 6.72 8.44
C ASP A 21 -6.10 5.26 8.85
N ARG A 22 -5.08 4.45 8.79
CA ARG A 22 -5.12 3.00 9.06
C ARG A 22 -6.19 2.30 8.22
N ALA A 23 -6.38 2.77 7.00
CA ALA A 23 -7.38 2.23 6.08
C ALA A 23 -6.98 0.83 5.62
N VAL A 24 -7.95 -0.05 5.51
CA VAL A 24 -7.75 -1.35 4.85
C VAL A 24 -7.80 -1.12 3.36
N VAL A 25 -6.82 -1.63 2.64
CA VAL A 25 -6.68 -1.40 1.20
C VAL A 25 -6.44 -2.70 0.45
N GLU A 26 -6.77 -2.67 -0.83
CA GLU A 26 -6.30 -3.65 -1.80
C GLU A 26 -5.22 -3.00 -2.66
N VAL A 27 -4.07 -3.63 -2.71
CA VAL A 27 -2.94 -3.23 -3.55
C VAL A 27 -2.82 -4.22 -4.70
N VAL A 28 -2.70 -3.71 -5.92
CA VAL A 28 -2.49 -4.56 -7.10
C VAL A 28 -1.19 -4.14 -7.76
N ASP A 29 -0.32 -5.12 -8.06
CA ASP A 29 0.94 -4.85 -8.75
C ASP A 29 0.74 -4.82 -10.28
N VAL A 30 1.81 -4.47 -11.00
CA VAL A 30 1.77 -4.36 -12.47
C VAL A 30 1.54 -5.71 -13.17
N ASP A 31 1.74 -6.82 -12.48
CA ASP A 31 1.45 -8.17 -12.97
C ASP A 31 0.03 -8.63 -12.62
N GLY A 32 -0.74 -7.78 -11.95
CA GLY A 32 -2.12 -8.08 -11.60
C GLY A 32 -2.29 -8.87 -10.31
N HIS A 33 -1.25 -9.02 -9.51
CA HIS A 33 -1.33 -9.74 -8.23
C HIS A 33 -1.92 -8.83 -7.15
N PRO A 34 -3.07 -9.20 -6.54
CA PRO A 34 -3.67 -8.43 -5.46
C PRO A 34 -3.10 -8.81 -4.11
N ALA A 35 -3.08 -7.85 -3.20
CA ALA A 35 -2.79 -8.06 -1.78
C ALA A 35 -3.66 -7.14 -0.95
N THR A 36 -4.14 -7.61 0.18
CA THR A 36 -5.05 -6.86 1.05
C THR A 36 -4.44 -6.68 2.42
N GLY A 37 -4.60 -5.51 3.00
CA GLY A 37 -4.11 -5.23 4.33
C GLY A 37 -4.05 -3.75 4.65
N THR A 38 -3.15 -3.41 5.56
CA THR A 38 -2.92 -2.04 6.02
C THR A 38 -1.51 -1.61 5.66
N VAL A 39 -1.38 -0.40 5.12
CA VAL A 39 -0.06 0.18 4.82
C VAL A 39 0.59 0.63 6.12
N ASP A 40 1.65 -0.06 6.52
CA ASP A 40 2.37 0.26 7.76
C ASP A 40 3.45 1.31 7.57
N VAL A 41 4.16 1.26 6.45
CA VAL A 41 5.29 2.15 6.17
C VAL A 41 5.19 2.65 4.74
N VAL A 42 5.48 3.93 4.55
CA VAL A 42 5.63 4.54 3.22
C VAL A 42 7.01 5.17 3.14
N GLY A 43 7.88 4.58 2.35
CA GLY A 43 9.20 5.12 2.08
C GLY A 43 9.18 6.09 0.90
N SER A 44 10.35 6.49 0.45
CA SER A 44 10.48 7.40 -0.71
C SER A 44 10.15 6.71 -2.03
N ASP A 45 10.29 5.38 -2.11
CA ASP A 45 10.16 4.60 -3.33
C ASP A 45 9.40 3.26 -3.14
N HIS A 46 8.84 3.02 -1.95
CA HIS A 46 8.16 1.77 -1.64
C HIS A 46 7.13 1.96 -0.53
N LEU A 47 6.27 0.96 -0.38
CA LEU A 47 5.42 0.81 0.80
C LEU A 47 5.62 -0.57 1.41
N GLU A 48 5.30 -0.71 2.70
CA GLU A 48 5.19 -2.00 3.36
C GLU A 48 3.75 -2.23 3.77
N LEU A 49 3.20 -3.36 3.33
CA LEU A 49 1.82 -3.77 3.59
C LEU A 49 1.83 -4.88 4.64
N ALA A 50 1.07 -4.68 5.72
CA ALA A 50 0.76 -5.76 6.64
C ALA A 50 -0.47 -6.49 6.10
N GLU A 51 -0.28 -7.71 5.62
CA GLU A 51 -1.34 -8.49 4.99
C GLU A 51 -2.29 -9.07 6.04
N HIS A 52 -3.58 -8.86 5.86
CA HIS A 52 -4.64 -9.44 6.66
C HIS A 52 -5.93 -9.46 5.85
N ALA A 53 -6.94 -10.19 6.31
CA ALA A 53 -8.23 -10.25 5.63
C ALA A 53 -8.93 -8.88 5.65
N PRO A 54 -9.74 -8.56 4.62
CA PRO A 54 -10.35 -7.25 4.49
C PRO A 54 -11.34 -6.89 5.60
N ASP A 55 -11.92 -7.89 6.26
CA ASP A 55 -12.87 -7.73 7.36
C ASP A 55 -12.21 -7.77 8.74
N GLU A 56 -10.88 -7.90 8.79
CA GLU A 56 -10.14 -7.94 10.04
C GLU A 56 -9.41 -6.61 10.29
N THR A 57 -9.23 -6.27 11.57
CA THR A 57 -8.41 -5.13 11.94
C THR A 57 -6.93 -5.50 11.88
N ARG A 58 -6.09 -4.49 11.68
CA ARG A 58 -4.64 -4.68 11.69
C ARG A 58 -4.17 -4.90 13.13
N ARG A 59 -4.14 -6.16 13.54
CA ARG A 59 -3.54 -6.63 14.79
C ARG A 59 -2.49 -7.66 14.46
N SER A 60 -1.45 -7.77 15.28
CA SER A 60 -0.36 -8.73 15.05
C SER A 60 -0.87 -10.16 14.86
N ALA A 61 -1.92 -10.56 15.58
CA ALA A 61 -2.51 -11.88 15.46
C ALA A 61 -3.19 -12.12 14.09
N ASN A 62 -3.64 -11.06 13.42
CA ASN A 62 -4.34 -11.15 12.14
C ASN A 62 -3.39 -11.01 10.93
N VAL A 63 -2.16 -10.53 11.16
CA VAL A 63 -1.22 -10.31 10.08
C VAL A 63 -0.64 -11.64 9.63
N THR A 64 -0.89 -12.01 8.38
CA THR A 64 -0.44 -13.27 7.78
C THR A 64 0.89 -13.13 7.06
N GLY A 65 1.32 -11.90 6.77
CA GLY A 65 2.60 -11.64 6.12
C GLY A 65 2.85 -10.15 5.99
N ARG A 66 4.04 -9.82 5.54
CA ARG A 66 4.45 -8.46 5.24
C ARG A 66 4.97 -8.41 3.82
N LEU A 67 4.49 -7.43 3.05
CA LEU A 67 4.84 -7.29 1.65
C LEU A 67 5.49 -5.93 1.44
N LEU A 68 6.70 -5.93 0.90
CA LEU A 68 7.36 -4.71 0.47
C LEU A 68 7.05 -4.50 -1.02
N VAL A 69 6.43 -3.38 -1.36
CA VAL A 69 6.00 -3.09 -2.72
C VAL A 69 6.72 -1.83 -3.20
N PRO A 70 7.67 -1.97 -4.13
CA PRO A 70 8.27 -0.80 -4.76
C PRO A 70 7.23 -0.02 -5.57
N PHE A 71 7.34 1.29 -5.59
CA PHE A 71 6.37 2.11 -6.33
C PHE A 71 6.33 1.79 -7.83
N TRP A 72 7.46 1.37 -8.41
CA TRP A 72 7.51 1.01 -9.83
C TRP A 72 6.66 -0.23 -10.15
N SER A 73 6.41 -1.10 -9.18
CA SER A 73 5.58 -2.30 -9.36
C SER A 73 4.12 -2.09 -8.96
N LEU A 74 3.76 -0.91 -8.49
CA LEU A 74 2.43 -0.61 -7.97
C LEU A 74 1.51 -0.14 -9.12
N ALA A 75 0.44 -0.89 -9.38
CA ALA A 75 -0.55 -0.52 -10.38
C ALA A 75 -1.72 0.26 -9.76
N SER A 76 -2.22 -0.18 -8.61
CA SER A 76 -3.34 0.52 -7.96
C SER A 76 -3.37 0.25 -6.46
N VAL A 77 -3.96 1.20 -5.73
CA VAL A 77 -4.31 1.06 -4.31
C VAL A 77 -5.73 1.54 -4.16
N ARG A 78 -6.58 0.71 -3.57
CA ARG A 78 -8.00 1.01 -3.38
C ARG A 78 -8.38 0.80 -1.93
N ARG A 79 -9.05 1.79 -1.33
CA ARG A 79 -9.66 1.61 0.00
C ARG A 79 -10.82 0.64 -0.10
N LEU A 80 -10.92 -0.23 0.85
CA LEU A 80 -12.02 -1.21 0.93
C LEU A 80 -13.11 -0.77 1.89
#